data_05d7d1718d7b0867e61fbfe06168668b
#
_entry.id   05d7d1718d7b0867e61fbfe06168668b
#
_cell.length_a   1.000
_cell.length_b   1.000
_cell.length_c   1.000
_cell.angle_alpha   90.00
_cell.angle_beta   90.00
_cell.angle_gamma   90.00
#
_symmetry.space_group_name_H-M   'P 1'
#
loop_
_entity.id
_entity.type
_entity.pdbx_description
1 polymer ?
#
loop_
_entity_poly.entity_id
_entity_poly.type
_entity_poly.pdbx_seq_one_letter_code
_entity_poly.pdbx_strand_id
1 'polypeptide(L)'
;MNARRTAAALTVTAAALSGVAMVAPAANAKGGVAPKVTSGPCATGSWKLKAKPDDGGRLEVEYQLDTNRNNQSWAVKINDNTHRVFTGTRTTKAPSGSFSVTIHPVNRAGTDHLVATATRGAVTCTGRLAL
;
A
#
# COMPACT_ATOMS: atom_id res chain seq x y z
N MET A 1 -60.22 -27.30 -64.14
CA MET A 1 -59.71 -25.96 -63.90
C MET A 1 -58.78 -26.08 -62.70
N ASN A 2 -57.53 -26.11 -62.96
CA ASN A 2 -56.53 -26.62 -62.03
C ASN A 2 -55.84 -25.48 -61.27
N ALA A 3 -56.08 -25.41 -59.99
CA ALA A 3 -55.28 -24.54 -59.07
C ALA A 3 -54.05 -25.32 -58.59
N ARG A 4 -52.92 -24.95 -59.07
CA ARG A 4 -51.62 -25.46 -58.55
C ARG A 4 -51.18 -24.63 -57.34
N ARG A 5 -51.20 -25.27 -56.23
CA ARG A 5 -50.62 -24.70 -55.00
C ARG A 5 -49.10 -24.92 -55.00
N THR A 6 -48.35 -23.86 -55.13
CA THR A 6 -46.92 -23.85 -54.94
C THR A 6 -46.64 -23.63 -53.47
N ALA A 7 -46.02 -24.62 -52.79
CA ALA A 7 -45.57 -24.53 -51.44
C ALA A 7 -44.23 -23.82 -51.49
N ALA A 8 -44.13 -22.66 -50.82
CA ALA A 8 -42.89 -21.99 -50.58
C ALA A 8 -42.23 -22.56 -49.28
N ALA A 9 -41.11 -23.21 -49.46
CA ALA A 9 -40.29 -23.68 -48.34
C ALA A 9 -39.52 -22.50 -47.75
N LEU A 10 -39.83 -22.16 -46.52
CA LEU A 10 -39.06 -21.23 -45.70
C LEU A 10 -37.82 -21.95 -45.14
N THR A 11 -36.68 -21.66 -45.69
CA THR A 11 -35.41 -22.06 -45.10
C THR A 11 -35.06 -21.10 -43.96
N VAL A 12 -35.15 -21.62 -42.73
CA VAL A 12 -34.66 -20.91 -41.53
C VAL A 12 -33.14 -21.10 -41.48
N THR A 13 -32.39 -20.07 -41.80
CA THR A 13 -30.94 -20.03 -41.58
C THR A 13 -30.70 -19.71 -40.13
N ALA A 14 -30.28 -20.69 -39.36
CA ALA A 14 -29.77 -20.49 -38.01
C ALA A 14 -28.40 -19.79 -38.05
N ALA A 15 -28.38 -18.52 -37.70
CA ALA A 15 -27.12 -17.80 -37.48
C ALA A 15 -26.49 -18.28 -36.14
N ALA A 16 -25.46 -19.07 -36.24
CA ALA A 16 -24.61 -19.40 -35.09
C ALA A 16 -23.82 -18.16 -34.67
N LEU A 17 -24.24 -17.54 -33.58
CA LEU A 17 -23.46 -16.52 -32.87
C LEU A 17 -22.28 -17.22 -32.21
N SER A 18 -21.13 -17.23 -32.90
CA SER A 18 -19.84 -17.59 -32.27
C SER A 18 -19.50 -16.50 -31.27
N GLY A 19 -19.82 -16.75 -30.00
CA GLY A 19 -19.37 -15.92 -28.89
C GLY A 19 -17.84 -16.04 -28.76
N VAL A 20 -17.11 -15.01 -29.20
CA VAL A 20 -15.71 -14.86 -28.90
C VAL A 20 -15.63 -14.53 -27.41
N ALA A 21 -15.29 -15.53 -26.60
CA ALA A 21 -14.92 -15.32 -25.21
C ALA A 21 -13.62 -14.50 -25.22
N MET A 22 -13.72 -13.19 -24.97
CA MET A 22 -12.56 -12.38 -24.66
C MET A 22 -12.04 -12.83 -23.31
N VAL A 23 -11.01 -13.68 -23.33
CA VAL A 23 -10.19 -13.92 -22.18
C VAL A 23 -9.41 -12.63 -21.93
N ALA A 24 -9.87 -11.80 -20.99
CA ALA A 24 -9.09 -10.69 -20.51
C ALA A 24 -7.77 -11.26 -19.98
N PRO A 25 -6.59 -10.75 -20.39
CA PRO A 25 -5.35 -11.16 -19.78
C PRO A 25 -5.47 -10.85 -18.28
N ALA A 26 -5.31 -11.86 -17.45
CA ALA A 26 -5.14 -11.65 -16.03
C ALA A 26 -3.98 -10.66 -15.89
N ALA A 27 -4.27 -9.43 -15.47
CA ALA A 27 -3.24 -8.52 -15.04
C ALA A 27 -2.48 -9.28 -13.96
N ASN A 28 -1.23 -9.64 -14.24
CA ASN A 28 -0.31 -10.10 -13.22
C ASN A 28 -0.14 -8.93 -12.25
N ALA A 29 -1.04 -8.81 -11.29
CA ALA A 29 -0.76 -8.09 -10.08
C ALA A 29 0.50 -8.78 -9.55
N LYS A 30 1.67 -8.12 -9.65
CA LYS A 30 2.83 -8.51 -8.88
C LYS A 30 2.31 -8.68 -7.47
N GLY A 31 2.23 -9.92 -6.99
CA GLY A 31 1.69 -10.24 -5.68
C GLY A 31 2.63 -9.71 -4.61
N GLY A 32 2.64 -8.38 -4.43
CA GLY A 32 3.31 -7.74 -3.33
C GLY A 32 2.61 -8.18 -2.05
N VAL A 33 3.38 -8.62 -1.08
CA VAL A 33 2.86 -8.89 0.27
C VAL A 33 2.21 -7.61 0.78
N ALA A 34 0.96 -7.71 1.25
CA ALA A 34 0.26 -6.58 1.83
C ALA A 34 1.05 -6.04 3.04
N PRO A 35 1.20 -4.71 3.19
CA PRO A 35 1.93 -4.16 4.32
C PRO A 35 1.19 -4.44 5.63
N LYS A 36 1.94 -4.75 6.68
CA LYS A 36 1.44 -4.61 8.04
C LYS A 36 1.42 -3.13 8.40
N VAL A 37 0.37 -2.73 9.12
CA VAL A 37 0.15 -1.32 9.49
C VAL A 37 -0.22 -1.24 10.97
N THR A 38 0.42 -0.33 11.67
CA THR A 38 0.03 0.10 13.01
C THR A 38 -0.11 1.62 13.05
N SER A 39 -0.98 2.13 13.89
CA SER A 39 -1.17 3.57 14.07
C SER A 39 -1.64 3.88 15.47
N GLY A 40 -1.51 5.13 15.88
CA GLY A 40 -1.97 5.58 17.17
C GLY A 40 -1.99 7.10 17.27
N PRO A 41 -2.58 7.62 18.35
CA PRO A 41 -2.60 9.05 18.62
C PRO A 41 -1.21 9.55 19.02
N CYS A 42 -0.94 10.81 18.73
CA CYS A 42 0.20 11.52 19.25
C CYS A 42 -0.01 13.03 19.25
N ALA A 43 0.12 13.66 20.40
CA ALA A 43 -0.15 15.09 20.58
C ALA A 43 -1.55 15.46 20.03
N THR A 44 -1.60 16.39 19.07
CA THR A 44 -2.85 16.83 18.42
C THR A 44 -3.19 16.04 17.17
N GLY A 45 -2.45 14.99 16.85
CA GLY A 45 -2.59 14.21 15.63
C GLY A 45 -2.37 12.73 15.84
N SER A 46 -1.71 12.09 14.88
CA SER A 46 -1.51 10.64 14.85
C SER A 46 -0.20 10.25 14.18
N TRP A 47 0.26 9.06 14.49
CA TRP A 47 1.34 8.41 13.75
C TRP A 47 0.83 7.14 13.05
N LYS A 48 1.52 6.74 12.01
CA LYS A 48 1.31 5.49 11.28
C LYS A 48 2.66 4.88 10.93
N LEU A 49 2.80 3.59 11.18
CA LEU A 49 3.96 2.79 10.78
C LEU A 49 3.49 1.65 9.89
N LYS A 50 4.06 1.57 8.69
CA LYS A 50 3.81 0.50 7.73
C LYS A 50 5.10 -0.21 7.42
N ALA A 51 5.04 -1.51 7.23
CA ALA A 51 6.17 -2.27 6.74
C ALA A 51 5.72 -3.50 5.96
N LYS A 52 6.52 -3.88 4.98
CA LYS A 52 6.37 -5.10 4.17
C LYS A 52 7.73 -5.57 3.68
N PRO A 53 7.88 -6.86 3.35
CA PRO A 53 9.00 -7.30 2.55
C PRO A 53 9.04 -6.58 1.20
N ASP A 54 10.24 -6.25 0.74
CA ASP A 54 10.51 -5.61 -0.54
C ASP A 54 11.51 -6.44 -1.34
N ASP A 55 11.67 -6.11 -2.61
CA ASP A 55 12.58 -6.82 -3.51
C ASP A 55 14.03 -6.74 -3.02
N GLY A 56 14.83 -7.75 -3.40
CA GLY A 56 16.25 -7.78 -3.11
C GLY A 56 16.61 -8.01 -1.64
N GLY A 57 15.75 -8.69 -0.88
CA GLY A 57 16.01 -8.99 0.53
C GLY A 57 15.97 -7.76 1.42
N ARG A 58 15.11 -6.82 1.10
CA ARG A 58 14.88 -5.59 1.87
C ARG A 58 13.50 -5.56 2.50
N LEU A 59 13.30 -4.60 3.37
CA LEU A 59 11.99 -4.17 3.86
C LEU A 59 11.68 -2.80 3.25
N GLU A 60 10.42 -2.52 2.95
CA GLU A 60 9.92 -1.16 2.79
C GLU A 60 9.26 -0.77 4.12
N VAL A 61 9.79 0.27 4.76
CA VAL A 61 9.29 0.79 6.04
C VAL A 61 8.92 2.25 5.85
N GLU A 62 7.68 2.59 6.16
CA GLU A 62 7.18 3.97 6.11
C GLU A 62 6.67 4.38 7.49
N TYR A 63 7.21 5.46 8.02
CA TYR A 63 6.73 6.11 9.23
C TYR A 63 6.18 7.49 8.89
N GLN A 64 4.92 7.73 9.23
CA GLN A 64 4.21 8.98 9.00
C GLN A 64 3.78 9.58 10.33
N LEU A 65 3.96 10.89 10.45
CA LEU A 65 3.44 11.68 11.55
C LEU A 65 2.57 12.81 11.00
N ASP A 66 1.37 12.93 11.54
CA ASP A 66 0.47 14.05 11.30
C ASP A 66 0.21 14.75 12.64
N THR A 67 0.50 16.05 12.69
CA THR A 67 0.36 16.85 13.92
C THR A 67 -0.73 17.91 13.82
N ASN A 68 -1.36 18.05 12.65
CA ASN A 68 -2.25 19.14 12.29
C ASN A 68 -1.61 20.53 12.41
N ARG A 69 -0.26 20.60 12.45
CA ARG A 69 0.51 21.84 12.55
C ARG A 69 1.71 21.84 11.61
N ASN A 70 1.80 22.84 10.77
CA ASN A 70 2.91 23.01 9.85
C ASN A 70 4.16 23.54 10.54
N ASN A 71 5.32 23.39 9.86
CA ASN A 71 6.60 23.96 10.26
C ASN A 71 7.13 23.51 11.64
N GLN A 72 6.71 22.32 12.07
CA GLN A 72 7.25 21.69 13.28
C GLN A 72 8.41 20.76 12.93
N SER A 73 9.57 20.97 13.53
CA SER A 73 10.76 20.16 13.37
C SER A 73 10.77 19.02 14.39
N TRP A 74 10.96 17.79 13.91
CA TRP A 74 10.93 16.56 14.71
C TRP A 74 12.20 15.75 14.48
N ALA A 75 12.83 15.28 15.56
CA ALA A 75 13.91 14.31 15.48
C ALA A 75 13.30 12.91 15.31
N VAL A 76 13.64 12.22 14.21
CA VAL A 76 13.07 10.91 13.86
C VAL A 76 14.15 9.85 13.92
N LYS A 77 13.82 8.71 14.53
CA LYS A 77 14.67 7.52 14.61
C LYS A 77 13.84 6.29 14.29
N ILE A 78 14.41 5.37 13.51
CA ILE A 78 13.81 4.06 13.26
C ILE A 78 14.84 3.00 13.55
N ASN A 79 14.47 2.03 14.37
CA ASN A 79 15.27 0.85 14.69
C ASN A 79 14.55 -0.39 14.13
N ASP A 80 15.36 -1.34 13.70
CA ASP A 80 14.95 -2.71 13.40
C ASP A 80 15.73 -3.62 14.36
N ASN A 81 15.02 -4.23 15.30
CA ASN A 81 15.62 -4.94 16.42
C ASN A 81 16.62 -4.02 17.16
N THR A 82 17.89 -4.39 17.20
CA THR A 82 18.96 -3.61 17.84
C THR A 82 19.64 -2.63 16.89
N HIS A 83 19.31 -2.67 15.59
CA HIS A 83 19.98 -1.87 14.56
C HIS A 83 19.26 -0.55 14.31
N ARG A 84 20.02 0.55 14.34
CA ARG A 84 19.51 1.85 13.89
C ARG A 84 19.51 1.89 12.37
N VAL A 85 18.31 1.92 11.76
CA VAL A 85 18.14 1.93 10.28
C VAL A 85 17.83 3.32 9.74
N PHE A 86 17.44 4.25 10.61
CA PHE A 86 17.26 5.66 10.24
C PHE A 86 17.45 6.59 11.44
N THR A 87 18.04 7.76 11.19
CA THR A 87 18.05 8.92 12.09
C THR A 87 18.09 10.20 11.26
N GLY A 88 17.32 11.19 11.64
CA GLY A 88 17.27 12.47 10.93
C GLY A 88 16.21 13.40 11.48
N THR A 89 16.16 14.61 10.96
CA THR A 89 15.15 15.61 11.28
C THR A 89 14.14 15.68 10.13
N ARG A 90 12.86 15.81 10.47
CA ARG A 90 11.78 16.04 9.52
C ARG A 90 10.92 17.22 10.00
N THR A 91 10.44 17.98 9.05
CA THR A 91 9.58 19.14 9.33
C THR A 91 8.21 18.89 8.75
N THR A 92 7.18 19.11 9.56
CA THR A 92 5.79 19.00 9.12
C THR A 92 5.43 20.06 8.10
N LYS A 93 4.65 19.67 7.07
CA LYS A 93 4.32 20.52 5.93
C LYS A 93 2.81 20.57 5.69
N ALA A 94 2.36 21.65 5.05
CA ALA A 94 1.01 21.79 4.55
C ALA A 94 0.69 20.65 3.52
N PRO A 95 -0.62 20.27 3.35
CA PRO A 95 -1.80 20.89 3.99
C PRO A 95 -2.09 20.42 5.40
N SER A 96 -1.69 19.21 5.79
CA SER A 96 -2.14 18.57 7.04
C SER A 96 -1.21 18.79 8.23
N GLY A 97 -0.02 19.35 8.03
CA GLY A 97 0.98 19.41 9.08
C GLY A 97 1.62 18.06 9.36
N SER A 98 2.05 17.36 8.30
CA SER A 98 2.60 16.01 8.36
C SER A 98 3.96 15.88 7.69
N PHE A 99 4.63 14.78 7.97
CA PHE A 99 5.76 14.27 7.21
C PHE A 99 5.69 12.76 7.09
N SER A 100 6.42 12.22 6.11
CA SER A 100 6.64 10.78 5.93
C SER A 100 8.12 10.50 5.75
N VAL A 101 8.57 9.36 6.29
CA VAL A 101 9.91 8.80 6.09
C VAL A 101 9.75 7.41 5.54
N THR A 102 10.26 7.17 4.33
CA THR A 102 10.31 5.85 3.71
C THR A 102 11.76 5.40 3.60
N ILE A 103 12.06 4.20 4.06
CA ILE A 103 13.39 3.59 4.02
C ILE A 103 13.30 2.15 3.54
N HIS A 104 14.42 1.63 3.04
CA HIS A 104 14.55 0.26 2.54
C HIS A 104 15.72 -0.47 3.20
N PRO A 105 15.65 -0.77 4.52
CA PRO A 105 16.69 -1.50 5.22
C PRO A 105 16.78 -2.95 4.75
N VAL A 106 17.91 -3.60 5.03
CA VAL A 106 18.09 -5.04 4.79
C VAL A 106 17.12 -5.82 5.68
N ASN A 107 16.36 -6.74 5.08
CA ASN A 107 15.56 -7.71 5.81
C ASN A 107 16.50 -8.77 6.40
N ARG A 108 16.53 -8.87 7.72
CA ARG A 108 17.38 -9.82 8.45
C ARG A 108 16.63 -11.12 8.74
N ALA A 109 17.38 -12.17 9.04
CA ALA A 109 16.77 -13.43 9.44
C ALA A 109 16.00 -13.27 10.78
N GLY A 110 14.82 -13.90 10.84
CA GLY A 110 13.94 -13.86 12.00
C GLY A 110 12.90 -12.74 11.90
N THR A 111 12.24 -12.48 13.01
CA THR A 111 11.22 -11.43 13.12
C THR A 111 11.86 -10.06 13.20
N ASP A 112 11.45 -9.15 12.35
CA ASP A 112 11.85 -7.74 12.39
C ASP A 112 10.94 -6.98 13.36
N HIS A 113 11.50 -6.50 14.46
CA HIS A 113 10.81 -5.63 15.44
C HIS A 113 11.15 -4.18 15.15
N LEU A 114 10.26 -3.51 14.42
CA LEU A 114 10.44 -2.12 14.03
C LEU A 114 9.91 -1.19 15.13
N VAL A 115 10.72 -0.20 15.47
CA VAL A 115 10.35 0.87 16.40
C VAL A 115 10.70 2.20 15.77
N ALA A 116 9.68 3.01 15.44
CA ALA A 116 9.84 4.35 14.92
C ALA A 116 9.45 5.37 15.98
N THR A 117 10.30 6.37 16.18
CA THR A 117 10.05 7.46 17.13
C THR A 117 10.24 8.81 16.46
N ALA A 118 9.36 9.75 16.78
CA ALA A 118 9.52 11.16 16.46
C ALA A 118 9.42 11.95 17.76
N THR A 119 10.42 12.80 18.01
CA THR A 119 10.52 13.57 19.25
C THR A 119 10.63 15.06 18.96
N ARG A 120 9.84 15.86 19.68
CA ARG A 120 9.89 17.31 19.65
C ARG A 120 9.68 17.85 21.05
N GLY A 121 10.73 18.40 21.67
CA GLY A 121 10.70 18.79 23.08
C GLY A 121 10.37 17.60 23.99
N ALA A 122 9.36 17.73 24.81
CA ALA A 122 8.88 16.69 25.72
C ALA A 122 7.93 15.67 25.06
N VAL A 123 7.54 15.87 23.80
CA VAL A 123 6.58 15.01 23.07
C VAL A 123 7.35 13.95 22.30
N THR A 124 6.97 12.69 22.48
CA THR A 124 7.50 11.55 21.70
C THR A 124 6.34 10.72 21.16
N CYS A 125 6.34 10.50 19.85
CA CYS A 125 5.39 9.66 19.13
C CYS A 125 6.08 8.37 18.74
N THR A 126 5.65 7.23 19.29
CA THR A 126 6.29 5.93 19.07
C THR A 126 5.36 4.96 18.39
N GLY A 127 5.77 4.46 17.22
CA GLY A 127 5.14 3.35 16.52
C GLY A 127 5.94 2.07 16.68
N ARG A 128 5.27 0.92 16.83
CA ARG A 128 5.87 -0.41 16.93
C ARG A 128 5.16 -1.37 15.99
N LEU A 129 5.93 -2.21 15.31
CA LEU A 129 5.40 -3.20 14.39
C LEU A 129 6.36 -4.39 14.33
N ALA A 130 5.84 -5.62 14.26
CA ALA A 130 6.62 -6.83 14.02
C ALA A 130 6.21 -7.47 12.69
N LEU A 131 7.21 -7.84 11.87
CA LEU A 131 7.05 -8.56 10.61
C LEU A 131 7.51 -10.01 10.75
#